data_d7fa4fca33a7a1af238aa2680332a1ce
#
_entry.id   d7fa4fca33a7a1af238aa2680332a1ce
#
_cell.length_a   1.000
_cell.length_b   1.000
_cell.length_c   1.000
_cell.angle_alpha   90.00
_cell.angle_beta   90.00
_cell.angle_gamma   90.00
#
_symmetry.space_group_name_H-M   'P 1'
#
loop_
_entity.id
_entity.type
_entity.pdbx_description
1 polymer ?
#
loop_
_entity_poly.entity_id
_entity_poly.type
_entity_poly.pdbx_seq_one_letter_code
_entity_poly.pdbx_strand_id
1 'polypeptide(L)'
;MEQSLQGDARAYEQLLALLTVGLRGVVRRRAHAAGIETEDIVQEVLLALHLKRGTWIPGTPLAPWVAAIARNKIVDALRRRGQRTEVSIESVVDTLSSDSGVDAEHAHDLRDVLARLNERQREVVRTVSLEGYSAQEAAQRLQMTEVAVRVTLHRSLKALSAVFRTVAHED
;
A
#
# COMPACT_ATOMS: atom_id res chain seq x y z
N MET A 1 -5.76 -2.62 14.56
CA MET A 1 -5.76 -3.76 13.60
C MET A 1 -5.62 -5.11 14.31
N GLU A 2 -4.66 -5.31 15.21
CA GLU A 2 -4.48 -6.59 15.91
C GLU A 2 -5.73 -7.04 16.66
N GLN A 3 -6.31 -6.18 17.48
CA GLN A 3 -7.56 -6.46 18.19
C GLN A 3 -8.71 -6.82 17.23
N SER A 4 -8.78 -6.18 16.06
CA SER A 4 -9.79 -6.49 15.06
C SER A 4 -9.59 -7.88 14.43
N LEU A 5 -8.35 -8.34 14.29
CA LEU A 5 -8.06 -9.70 13.81
C LEU A 5 -8.39 -10.76 14.89
N GLN A 6 -8.43 -10.36 16.16
CA GLN A 6 -8.86 -11.19 17.29
C GLN A 6 -10.39 -11.19 17.51
N GLY A 7 -11.15 -10.51 16.63
CA GLY A 7 -12.60 -10.49 16.62
C GLY A 7 -13.23 -9.27 17.33
N ASP A 8 -12.44 -8.27 17.73
CA ASP A 8 -12.98 -7.03 18.30
C ASP A 8 -13.58 -6.14 17.21
N ALA A 9 -14.91 -6.20 17.06
CA ALA A 9 -15.63 -5.41 16.08
C ALA A 9 -15.57 -3.90 16.35
N ARG A 10 -15.55 -3.48 17.62
CA ARG A 10 -15.49 -2.05 17.99
C ARG A 10 -14.13 -1.46 17.65
N ALA A 11 -13.04 -2.17 17.94
CA ALA A 11 -11.70 -1.76 17.54
C ALA A 11 -11.58 -1.65 16.01
N TYR A 12 -12.27 -2.54 15.28
CA TYR A 12 -12.29 -2.48 13.82
C TYR A 12 -13.08 -1.27 13.28
N GLU A 13 -14.25 -0.98 13.82
CA GLU A 13 -15.03 0.21 13.45
C GLU A 13 -14.25 1.51 13.71
N GLN A 14 -13.60 1.63 14.87
CA GLN A 14 -12.77 2.78 15.20
C GLN A 14 -11.60 2.93 14.21
N LEU A 15 -10.94 1.83 13.86
CA LEU A 15 -9.87 1.82 12.86
C LEU A 15 -10.38 2.32 11.51
N LEU A 16 -11.51 1.79 11.02
CA LEU A 16 -12.08 2.22 9.74
C LEU A 16 -12.48 3.70 9.76
N ALA A 17 -13.01 4.20 10.87
CA ALA A 17 -13.35 5.62 11.02
C ALA A 17 -12.11 6.52 10.92
N LEU A 18 -11.03 6.17 11.63
CA LEU A 18 -9.75 6.89 11.57
C LEU A 18 -9.15 6.85 10.15
N LEU A 19 -9.10 5.66 9.54
CA LEU A 19 -8.59 5.50 8.18
C LEU A 19 -9.41 6.30 7.16
N THR A 20 -10.72 6.40 7.34
CA THR A 20 -11.59 7.19 6.46
C THR A 20 -11.19 8.65 6.41
N VAL A 21 -10.88 9.26 7.57
CA VAL A 21 -10.44 10.66 7.65
C VAL A 21 -9.14 10.87 6.89
N GLY A 22 -8.11 10.07 7.17
CA GLY A 22 -6.81 10.15 6.49
C GLY A 22 -6.92 9.87 4.99
N LEU A 23 -7.67 8.84 4.59
CA LEU A 23 -7.88 8.50 3.19
C LEU A 23 -8.57 9.62 2.39
N ARG A 24 -9.56 10.32 2.97
CA ARG A 24 -10.19 11.47 2.33
C ARG A 24 -9.17 12.56 1.97
N GLY A 25 -8.26 12.87 2.88
CA GLY A 25 -7.18 13.84 2.64
C GLY A 25 -6.28 13.41 1.47
N VAL A 26 -5.86 12.15 1.46
CA VAL A 26 -5.01 11.58 0.38
C VAL A 26 -5.72 11.58 -0.96
N VAL A 27 -6.94 11.04 -1.00
CA VAL A 27 -7.71 10.87 -2.25
C VAL A 27 -8.06 12.23 -2.83
N ARG A 28 -8.56 13.17 -2.01
CA ARG A 28 -8.98 14.50 -2.47
C ARG A 28 -7.84 15.23 -3.19
N ARG A 29 -6.63 15.20 -2.66
CA ARG A 29 -5.48 15.85 -3.29
C ARG A 29 -5.15 15.31 -4.69
N ARG A 30 -5.50 14.06 -4.99
CA ARG A 30 -5.15 13.39 -6.24
C ARG A 30 -6.31 13.17 -7.19
N ALA A 31 -7.50 12.95 -6.66
CA ALA A 31 -8.69 12.66 -7.45
C ALA A 31 -9.43 13.92 -7.89
N HIS A 32 -9.31 15.03 -7.14
CA HIS A 32 -10.04 16.27 -7.43
C HIS A 32 -9.69 16.84 -8.81
N ALA A 33 -8.40 16.86 -9.17
CA ALA A 33 -7.94 17.31 -10.49
C ALA A 33 -8.44 16.42 -11.65
N ALA A 34 -8.82 15.18 -11.35
CA ALA A 34 -9.31 14.20 -12.31
C ALA A 34 -10.85 14.16 -12.43
N GLY A 35 -11.57 15.00 -11.67
CA GLY A 35 -13.03 14.98 -11.62
C GLY A 35 -13.60 13.65 -11.11
N ILE A 36 -12.89 12.96 -10.22
CA ILE A 36 -13.33 11.70 -9.63
C ILE A 36 -13.87 11.98 -8.23
N GLU A 37 -15.02 11.39 -7.92
CA GLU A 37 -15.64 11.50 -6.61
C GLU A 37 -14.74 10.86 -5.55
N THR A 38 -14.35 11.66 -4.55
CA THR A 38 -13.45 11.24 -3.48
C THR A 38 -14.03 10.06 -2.69
N GLU A 39 -15.31 10.10 -2.38
CA GLU A 39 -15.95 9.08 -1.55
C GLU A 39 -15.99 7.71 -2.22
N ASP A 40 -16.17 7.66 -3.55
CA ASP A 40 -16.16 6.40 -4.28
C ASP A 40 -14.81 5.68 -4.14
N ILE A 41 -13.71 6.44 -4.29
CA ILE A 41 -12.37 5.86 -4.11
C ILE A 41 -12.13 5.46 -2.65
N VAL A 42 -12.54 6.29 -1.69
CA VAL A 42 -12.39 5.98 -0.27
C VAL A 42 -13.12 4.68 0.07
N GLN A 43 -14.36 4.50 -0.41
CA GLN A 43 -15.12 3.28 -0.20
C GLN A 43 -14.44 2.06 -0.87
N GLU A 44 -13.93 2.20 -2.11
CA GLU A 44 -13.18 1.13 -2.78
C GLU A 44 -11.91 0.75 -2.00
N VAL A 45 -11.23 1.72 -1.39
CA VAL A 45 -10.05 1.47 -0.54
C VAL A 45 -10.46 0.72 0.73
N LEU A 46 -11.47 1.21 1.45
CA LEU A 46 -11.95 0.58 2.70
C LEU A 46 -12.42 -0.86 2.46
N LEU A 47 -13.15 -1.10 1.35
CA LEU A 47 -13.56 -2.44 0.96
C LEU A 47 -12.34 -3.33 0.67
N ALA A 48 -11.35 -2.81 -0.06
CA ALA A 48 -10.13 -3.57 -0.35
C ALA A 48 -9.33 -3.88 0.92
N LEU A 49 -9.25 -2.95 1.87
CA LEU A 49 -8.65 -3.16 3.20
C LEU A 49 -9.39 -4.27 3.94
N HIS A 50 -10.72 -4.22 3.95
CA HIS A 50 -11.55 -5.25 4.60
C HIS A 50 -11.29 -6.64 4.02
N LEU A 51 -11.31 -6.78 2.70
CA LEU A 51 -11.09 -8.06 2.01
C LEU A 51 -9.65 -8.59 2.20
N LYS A 52 -8.68 -7.69 2.29
CA LYS A 52 -7.25 -8.03 2.41
C LYS A 52 -6.73 -8.01 3.84
N ARG A 53 -7.57 -7.77 4.86
CA ARG A 53 -7.13 -7.62 6.25
C ARG A 53 -6.28 -8.77 6.78
N GLY A 54 -6.53 -10.00 6.32
CA GLY A 54 -5.74 -11.18 6.65
C GLY A 54 -4.34 -11.22 6.02
N THR A 55 -4.00 -10.28 5.12
CA THR A 55 -2.65 -10.17 4.55
C THR A 55 -1.75 -9.22 5.34
N TRP A 56 -2.31 -8.43 6.25
CA TRP A 56 -1.52 -7.61 7.15
C TRP A 56 -0.87 -8.49 8.23
N ILE A 57 0.38 -8.21 8.54
CA ILE A 57 1.19 -8.99 9.48
C ILE A 57 1.17 -8.28 10.83
N PRO A 58 0.66 -8.93 11.91
CA PRO A 58 0.73 -8.37 13.26
C PRO A 58 2.16 -7.97 13.64
N GLY A 59 2.29 -6.86 14.38
CA GLY A 59 3.59 -6.29 14.76
C GLY A 59 4.26 -5.45 13.68
N THR A 60 3.70 -5.35 12.45
CA THR A 60 4.25 -4.47 11.42
C THR A 60 3.49 -3.14 11.37
N PRO A 61 4.15 -2.04 10.93
CA PRO A 61 3.49 -0.76 10.73
C PRO A 61 2.28 -0.89 9.79
N LEU A 62 1.14 -0.34 10.22
CA LEU A 62 -0.10 -0.42 9.45
C LEU A 62 -0.10 0.54 8.25
N ALA A 63 0.48 1.73 8.42
CA ALA A 63 0.42 2.81 7.43
C ALA A 63 0.97 2.41 6.04
N PRO A 64 2.14 1.76 5.88
CA PRO A 64 2.64 1.32 4.59
C PRO A 64 1.72 0.31 3.89
N TRP A 65 1.10 -0.60 4.66
CA TRP A 65 0.18 -1.58 4.11
C TRP A 65 -1.12 -0.92 3.60
N VAL A 66 -1.69 0.01 4.38
CA VAL A 66 -2.85 0.82 3.98
C VAL A 66 -2.50 1.66 2.75
N ALA A 67 -1.35 2.33 2.77
CA ALA A 67 -0.88 3.19 1.67
C ALA A 67 -0.73 2.43 0.35
N ALA A 68 -0.19 1.22 0.38
CA ALA A 68 -0.06 0.37 -0.82
C ALA A 68 -1.43 0.03 -1.43
N ILE A 69 -2.42 -0.29 -0.60
CA ILE A 69 -3.79 -0.59 -1.05
C ILE A 69 -4.46 0.68 -1.60
N ALA A 70 -4.37 1.78 -0.85
CA ALA A 70 -4.96 3.07 -1.25
C ALA A 70 -4.38 3.56 -2.59
N ARG A 71 -3.04 3.53 -2.71
CA ARG A 71 -2.35 3.92 -3.94
C ARG A 71 -2.84 3.12 -5.14
N ASN A 72 -2.92 1.80 -5.05
CA ASN A 72 -3.39 0.97 -6.14
C ASN A 72 -4.81 1.37 -6.57
N LYS A 73 -5.71 1.63 -5.63
CA LYS A 73 -7.08 2.04 -5.92
C LYS A 73 -7.16 3.44 -6.56
N ILE A 74 -6.35 4.38 -6.08
CA ILE A 74 -6.23 5.72 -6.67
C ILE A 74 -5.73 5.62 -8.12
N VAL A 75 -4.65 4.86 -8.34
CA VAL A 75 -4.09 4.67 -9.69
C VAL A 75 -5.10 4.01 -10.63
N ASP A 76 -5.81 2.98 -10.17
CA ASP A 76 -6.85 2.31 -10.97
C ASP A 76 -7.99 3.27 -11.32
N ALA A 77 -8.41 4.13 -10.40
CA ALA A 77 -9.43 5.13 -10.65
C ALA A 77 -8.98 6.19 -11.68
N LEU A 78 -7.74 6.68 -11.55
CA LEU A 78 -7.14 7.64 -12.50
C LEU A 78 -7.00 7.01 -13.89
N ARG A 79 -6.58 5.75 -13.99
CA ARG A 79 -6.47 5.02 -15.26
C ARG A 79 -7.82 4.84 -15.95
N ARG A 80 -8.88 4.53 -15.21
CA ARG A 80 -10.25 4.43 -15.78
C ARG A 80 -10.70 5.74 -16.43
N ARG A 81 -10.15 6.89 -15.99
CA ARG A 81 -10.39 8.22 -16.58
C ARG A 81 -9.36 8.63 -17.64
N GLY A 82 -8.52 7.71 -18.10
CA GLY A 82 -7.50 7.97 -19.11
C GLY A 82 -6.31 8.81 -18.65
N GLN A 83 -6.20 9.09 -17.36
CA GLN A 83 -5.09 9.85 -16.78
C GLN A 83 -3.95 8.91 -16.37
N ARG A 84 -2.76 9.17 -16.90
CA ARG A 84 -1.51 8.52 -16.45
C ARG A 84 -0.87 9.42 -15.40
N THR A 85 -1.05 9.12 -14.15
CA THR A 85 -0.46 9.87 -13.04
C THR A 85 0.37 8.92 -12.19
N GLU A 86 1.63 9.27 -11.96
CA GLU A 86 2.46 8.59 -10.97
C GLU A 86 2.03 9.04 -9.57
N VAL A 87 1.69 8.06 -8.73
CA VAL A 87 1.35 8.26 -7.32
C VAL A 87 2.38 7.52 -6.49
N SER A 88 3.23 8.25 -5.76
CA SER A 88 4.24 7.63 -4.91
C SER A 88 3.62 7.11 -3.61
N ILE A 89 4.11 5.97 -3.12
CA ILE A 89 3.66 5.41 -1.83
C ILE A 89 4.09 6.32 -0.69
N GLU A 90 5.30 6.85 -0.74
CA GLU A 90 5.85 7.75 0.27
C GLU A 90 4.91 8.93 0.51
N SER A 91 4.43 9.56 -0.56
CA SER A 91 3.50 10.68 -0.45
C SER A 91 2.10 10.29 0.08
N VAL A 92 1.72 9.01 -0.02
CA VAL A 92 0.49 8.49 0.61
C VAL A 92 0.74 8.20 2.09
N VAL A 93 1.89 7.59 2.41
CA VAL A 93 2.32 7.33 3.80
C VAL A 93 2.45 8.64 4.57
N ASP A 94 3.17 9.62 4.03
CA ASP A 94 3.38 10.92 4.68
C ASP A 94 2.06 11.62 5.01
N THR A 95 1.08 11.51 4.11
CA THR A 95 -0.23 12.09 4.34
C THR A 95 -1.02 11.34 5.43
N LEU A 96 -0.99 10.00 5.39
CA LEU A 96 -1.65 9.18 6.41
C LEU A 96 -0.99 9.35 7.78
N SER A 97 0.33 9.52 7.81
CA SER A 97 1.11 9.72 9.03
C SER A 97 0.91 11.11 9.62
N SER A 98 0.84 12.16 8.78
CA SER A 98 0.62 13.55 9.24
C SER A 98 -0.72 13.73 9.93
N ASP A 99 -1.77 13.04 9.43
CA ASP A 99 -3.10 13.09 10.06
C ASP A 99 -3.22 12.14 11.27
N SER A 100 -2.28 11.18 11.44
CA SER A 100 -2.36 10.12 12.45
C SER A 100 -1.27 10.22 13.53
N GLY A 101 -0.33 11.16 13.45
CA GLY A 101 0.79 11.29 14.40
C GLY A 101 1.78 10.11 14.38
N VAL A 102 1.89 9.40 13.25
CA VAL A 102 2.81 8.25 13.10
C VAL A 102 4.15 8.74 12.51
N ASP A 103 5.23 8.46 13.23
CA ASP A 103 6.58 8.99 13.03
C ASP A 103 7.24 8.69 11.68
N ALA A 104 8.07 9.66 11.23
CA ALA A 104 8.92 9.60 10.03
C ALA A 104 10.04 8.51 10.09
N GLU A 105 10.23 7.87 11.22
CA GLU A 105 11.24 6.84 11.47
C GLU A 105 11.06 5.60 10.58
N HIS A 106 9.81 5.28 10.23
CA HIS A 106 9.47 4.10 9.44
C HIS A 106 9.76 4.20 7.93
N ALA A 107 10.06 5.40 7.41
CA ALA A 107 10.47 5.57 6.02
C ALA A 107 11.92 5.11 5.76
N HIS A 108 12.76 5.13 6.80
CA HIS A 108 14.15 4.65 6.74
C HIS A 108 14.18 3.12 6.68
N ASP A 109 13.35 2.46 7.48
CA ASP A 109 13.26 0.99 7.56
C ASP A 109 12.84 0.38 6.21
N LEU A 110 11.98 1.05 5.45
CA LEU A 110 11.54 0.56 4.14
C LEU A 110 12.69 0.50 3.13
N ARG A 111 13.63 1.46 3.15
CA ARG A 111 14.80 1.45 2.25
C ARG A 111 15.75 0.30 2.56
N ASP A 112 16.02 0.06 3.83
CA ASP A 112 16.92 -1.00 4.28
C ASP A 112 16.33 -2.39 4.02
N VAL A 113 15.02 -2.51 4.17
CA VAL A 113 14.31 -3.74 3.86
C VAL A 113 14.28 -3.99 2.34
N LEU A 114 14.07 -2.97 1.52
CA LEU A 114 14.16 -3.09 0.06
C LEU A 114 15.59 -3.39 -0.42
N ALA A 115 16.61 -2.95 0.32
CA ALA A 115 18.02 -3.27 0.00
C ALA A 115 18.33 -4.77 0.11
N ARG A 116 17.55 -5.54 0.87
CA ARG A 116 17.70 -7.00 1.00
C ARG A 116 17.12 -7.80 -0.18
N LEU A 117 16.35 -7.16 -1.05
CA LEU A 117 15.89 -7.76 -2.29
C LEU A 117 17.00 -7.74 -3.34
N ASN A 118 17.08 -8.79 -4.17
CA ASN A 118 17.92 -8.72 -5.36
C ASN A 118 17.36 -7.67 -6.34
N GLU A 119 18.19 -7.23 -7.29
CA GLU A 119 17.85 -6.14 -8.21
C GLU A 119 16.53 -6.39 -8.96
N ARG A 120 16.33 -7.60 -9.49
CA ARG A 120 15.12 -7.97 -10.22
C ARG A 120 13.86 -7.97 -9.34
N GLN A 121 13.98 -8.43 -8.11
CA GLN A 121 12.90 -8.38 -7.13
C GLN A 121 12.55 -6.93 -6.77
N ARG A 122 13.56 -6.10 -6.56
CA ARG A 122 13.41 -4.69 -6.26
C ARG A 122 12.73 -3.94 -7.40
N GLU A 123 13.12 -4.19 -8.66
CA GLU A 123 12.48 -3.61 -9.84
C GLU A 123 11.01 -4.01 -9.94
N VAL A 124 10.67 -5.29 -9.74
CA VAL A 124 9.28 -5.75 -9.78
C VAL A 124 8.45 -5.09 -8.67
N VAL A 125 8.97 -5.06 -7.43
CA VAL A 125 8.29 -4.38 -6.31
C VAL A 125 8.13 -2.89 -6.60
N ARG A 126 9.18 -2.23 -7.07
CA ARG A 126 9.14 -0.82 -7.46
C ARG A 126 8.09 -0.57 -8.54
N THR A 127 8.16 -1.29 -9.64
CA THR A 127 7.28 -1.08 -10.79
C THR A 127 5.81 -1.35 -10.44
N VAL A 128 5.50 -2.43 -9.73
CA VAL A 128 4.12 -2.79 -9.40
C VAL A 128 3.63 -2.06 -8.15
N SER A 129 4.42 -2.06 -7.07
CA SER A 129 3.98 -1.55 -5.77
C SER A 129 4.26 -0.06 -5.58
N LEU A 130 5.33 0.50 -6.16
CA LEU A 130 5.68 1.91 -6.01
C LEU A 130 5.23 2.77 -7.19
N GLU A 131 5.39 2.31 -8.43
CA GLU A 131 5.01 3.04 -9.64
C GLU A 131 3.58 2.72 -10.11
N GLY A 132 2.94 1.67 -9.57
CA GLY A 132 1.53 1.30 -9.78
C GLY A 132 1.21 0.71 -11.15
N TYR A 133 2.20 0.16 -11.82
CA TYR A 133 1.93 -0.61 -13.03
C TYR A 133 1.16 -1.88 -12.69
N SER A 134 0.24 -2.28 -13.55
CA SER A 134 -0.36 -3.61 -13.49
C SER A 134 0.71 -4.68 -13.73
N ALA A 135 0.43 -5.92 -13.33
CA ALA A 135 1.37 -7.02 -13.61
C ALA A 135 1.65 -7.20 -15.11
N GLN A 136 0.65 -6.93 -15.97
CA GLN A 136 0.78 -6.99 -17.42
C GLN A 136 1.70 -5.87 -17.97
N GLU A 137 1.52 -4.62 -17.53
CA GLU A 137 2.37 -3.50 -17.93
C GLU A 137 3.79 -3.66 -17.40
N ALA A 138 3.95 -4.11 -16.15
CA ALA A 138 5.24 -4.43 -15.55
C ALA A 138 5.95 -5.54 -16.35
N ALA A 139 5.21 -6.55 -16.80
CA ALA A 139 5.74 -7.62 -17.64
C ALA A 139 6.34 -7.09 -18.95
N GLN A 140 5.63 -6.18 -19.62
CA GLN A 140 6.11 -5.54 -20.84
C GLN A 140 7.35 -4.67 -20.57
N ARG A 141 7.31 -3.85 -19.49
CA ARG A 141 8.40 -2.93 -19.14
C ARG A 141 9.67 -3.65 -18.71
N LEU A 142 9.54 -4.74 -17.95
CA LEU A 142 10.65 -5.51 -17.40
C LEU A 142 11.07 -6.70 -18.27
N GLN A 143 10.45 -6.83 -19.45
CA GLN A 143 10.67 -7.97 -20.36
C GLN A 143 10.50 -9.33 -19.66
N MET A 144 9.42 -9.45 -18.89
CA MET A 144 9.04 -10.64 -18.15
C MET A 144 7.68 -11.14 -18.62
N THR A 145 7.32 -12.37 -18.28
CA THR A 145 5.94 -12.83 -18.39
C THR A 145 5.11 -12.28 -17.20
N GLU A 146 3.83 -12.07 -17.41
CA GLU A 146 2.94 -11.61 -16.32
C GLU A 146 2.95 -12.54 -15.12
N VAL A 147 3.01 -13.86 -15.37
CA VAL A 147 3.13 -14.89 -14.33
C VAL A 147 4.44 -14.72 -13.56
N ALA A 148 5.56 -14.48 -14.23
CA ALA A 148 6.84 -14.25 -13.58
C ALA A 148 6.83 -13.00 -12.71
N VAL A 149 6.19 -11.91 -13.16
CA VAL A 149 6.00 -10.68 -12.36
C VAL A 149 5.20 -10.99 -11.10
N ARG A 150 4.06 -11.66 -11.22
CA ARG A 150 3.19 -12.02 -10.07
C ARG A 150 3.91 -12.91 -9.06
N VAL A 151 4.63 -13.93 -9.53
CA VAL A 151 5.38 -14.85 -8.67
C VAL A 151 6.53 -14.12 -7.98
N THR A 152 7.30 -13.29 -8.72
CA THR A 152 8.40 -12.52 -8.15
C THR A 152 7.89 -11.54 -7.11
N LEU A 153 6.82 -10.79 -7.41
CA LEU A 153 6.18 -9.87 -6.48
C LEU A 153 5.75 -10.59 -5.20
N HIS A 154 5.04 -11.72 -5.32
CA HIS A 154 4.58 -12.48 -4.16
C HIS A 154 5.76 -12.94 -3.29
N ARG A 155 6.81 -13.50 -3.89
CA ARG A 155 8.01 -13.97 -3.18
C ARG A 155 8.74 -12.80 -2.51
N SER A 156 8.86 -11.67 -3.19
CA SER A 156 9.49 -10.46 -2.64
C SER A 156 8.72 -9.92 -1.43
N LEU A 157 7.40 -9.78 -1.54
CA LEU A 157 6.56 -9.32 -0.43
C LEU A 157 6.61 -10.29 0.76
N LYS A 158 6.66 -11.61 0.50
CA LYS A 158 6.84 -12.62 1.55
C LYS A 158 8.21 -12.52 2.23
N ALA A 159 9.29 -12.29 1.47
CA ALA A 159 10.63 -12.09 2.02
C ALA A 159 10.70 -10.80 2.87
N LEU A 160 10.13 -9.70 2.38
CA LEU A 160 10.04 -8.43 3.12
C LEU A 160 9.28 -8.61 4.44
N SER A 161 8.15 -9.33 4.41
CA SER A 161 7.35 -9.57 5.61
C SER A 161 8.06 -10.46 6.65
N ALA A 162 8.94 -11.35 6.21
CA ALA A 162 9.76 -12.15 7.12
C ALA A 162 10.81 -11.30 7.86
N VAL A 163 11.40 -10.33 7.16
CA VAL A 163 12.37 -9.39 7.74
C VAL A 163 11.72 -8.49 8.79
N PHE A 164 10.55 -7.93 8.49
CA PHE A 164 9.81 -7.10 9.46
C PHE A 164 9.47 -7.86 10.75
N ARG A 165 9.18 -9.16 10.66
CA ARG A 165 8.95 -9.99 11.86
C ARG A 165 10.20 -10.18 12.72
N THR A 166 11.37 -10.22 12.12
CA THR A 166 12.63 -10.39 12.84
C THR A 166 13.01 -9.11 13.58
N VAL A 167 12.85 -7.94 12.93
CA VAL A 167 13.14 -6.63 13.52
C VAL A 167 12.18 -6.32 14.69
N ALA A 168 10.90 -6.65 14.55
CA ALA A 168 9.89 -6.42 15.59
C ALA A 168 10.02 -7.33 16.83
N HIS A 169 10.92 -8.30 16.84
CA HIS A 169 11.18 -9.18 17.97
C HIS A 169 12.52 -8.89 18.69
N GLU A 170 13.30 -7.92 18.22
CA GLU A 170 14.58 -7.52 18.82
C GLU A 170 14.48 -6.26 19.73
N ASP A 171 13.29 -5.65 19.82
CA ASP A 171 12.94 -4.58 20.79
C ASP A 171 12.00 -5.14 21.89
#